data_c38596093791f4c8dc6c6717c25fd72f
#
_entry.id   c38596093791f4c8dc6c6717c25fd72f
#
_cell.length_a   1.000
_cell.length_b   1.000
_cell.length_c   1.000
_cell.angle_alpha   90.00
_cell.angle_beta   90.00
_cell.angle_gamma   90.00
#
_symmetry.space_group_name_H-M   'P 1'
#
loop_
_entity.id
_entity.type
_entity.pdbx_description
1 polymer ?
#
loop_
_entity_poly.entity_id
_entity_poly.type
_entity_poly.pdbx_seq_one_letter_code
_entity_poly.pdbx_strand_id
1 'polypeptide(L)'
;MATAFIRTIVLYFLIMIGLRLLGKRQIGELEPIELVLTLLISDLAAVPMQDFGIPLLNGVIPIVTLLSLSMLLSWGSVRSIRLRRLICGSPTALILDGKVQQDAMRHNRFTLDELIEELRSQGVSDLTTVKYAVLETDGALSVLLYPDEQSITPKQLGKPVKDDTFLPHIFINDGRVLDENLSLAGLDSAWLQKQVHAQGYRAPSEIFLLSLDGAGKILCIGKDNNQ
;
A
#
# COMPACT_ATOMS: atom_id res chain seq x y z
N MET A 1 12.26 -15.27 32.64
CA MET A 1 12.74 -14.09 31.89
C MET A 1 13.31 -14.49 30.51
N ALA A 2 14.41 -15.29 30.43
CA ALA A 2 14.98 -15.72 29.16
C ALA A 2 13.98 -16.47 28.25
N THR A 3 13.15 -17.34 28.84
CA THR A 3 12.11 -18.09 28.09
C THR A 3 11.08 -17.18 27.46
N ALA A 4 10.62 -16.13 28.16
CA ALA A 4 9.70 -15.12 27.60
C ALA A 4 10.33 -14.42 26.40
N PHE A 5 11.57 -13.97 26.56
CA PHE A 5 12.30 -13.28 25.51
C PHE A 5 12.44 -14.12 24.24
N ILE A 6 12.83 -15.39 24.38
CA ILE A 6 12.97 -16.33 23.24
C ILE A 6 11.62 -16.57 22.59
N ARG A 7 10.54 -16.83 23.36
CA ARG A 7 9.17 -17.04 22.81
C ARG A 7 8.68 -15.84 22.03
N THR A 8 8.88 -14.63 22.57
CA THR A 8 8.49 -13.38 21.91
C THR A 8 9.21 -13.23 20.57
N ILE A 9 10.53 -13.46 20.53
CA ILE A 9 11.30 -13.38 19.28
C ILE A 9 10.78 -14.38 18.25
N VAL A 10 10.58 -15.64 18.64
CA VAL A 10 10.12 -16.70 17.73
C VAL A 10 8.76 -16.36 17.15
N LEU A 11 7.79 -15.95 17.98
CA LEU A 11 6.44 -15.60 17.52
C LEU A 11 6.45 -14.31 16.68
N TYR A 12 7.25 -13.32 17.04
CA TYR A 12 7.41 -12.11 16.27
C TYR A 12 7.88 -12.40 14.83
N PHE A 13 8.96 -13.18 14.68
CA PHE A 13 9.47 -13.54 13.37
C PHE A 13 8.50 -14.43 12.59
N LEU A 14 7.82 -15.37 13.24
CA LEU A 14 6.79 -16.20 12.63
C LEU A 14 5.67 -15.34 12.03
N ILE A 15 5.13 -14.41 12.80
CA ILE A 15 4.05 -13.52 12.37
C ILE A 15 4.55 -12.59 11.28
N MET A 16 5.72 -11.96 11.45
CA MET A 16 6.31 -11.07 10.46
C MET A 16 6.50 -11.76 9.09
N ILE A 17 7.06 -12.96 9.09
CA ILE A 17 7.24 -13.75 7.86
C ILE A 17 5.88 -14.13 7.27
N GLY A 18 4.95 -14.58 8.10
CA GLY A 18 3.61 -14.98 7.68
C GLY A 18 2.85 -13.83 7.03
N LEU A 19 2.81 -12.66 7.66
CA LEU A 19 2.18 -11.46 7.11
C LEU A 19 2.86 -10.99 5.81
N ARG A 20 4.18 -11.10 5.71
CA ARG A 20 4.91 -10.78 4.48
C ARG A 20 4.56 -11.71 3.32
N LEU A 21 4.27 -12.98 3.59
CA LEU A 21 3.84 -13.96 2.58
C LEU A 21 2.41 -13.71 2.09
N LEU A 22 1.54 -13.09 2.90
CA LEU A 22 0.19 -12.72 2.50
C LEU A 22 0.15 -11.61 1.43
N GLY A 23 1.23 -10.85 1.27
CA GLY A 23 1.35 -9.85 0.21
C GLY A 23 1.60 -8.43 0.71
N LYS A 24 1.69 -7.48 -0.25
CA LYS A 24 2.04 -6.07 0.02
C LYS A 24 0.80 -5.17 0.17
N ARG A 25 -0.33 -5.69 0.65
CA ARG A 25 -1.50 -4.84 0.88
C ARG A 25 -1.17 -3.82 1.98
N GLN A 26 -1.48 -2.58 1.73
CA GLN A 26 -1.18 -1.50 2.68
C GLN A 26 -2.11 -1.62 3.90
N ILE A 27 -1.56 -1.41 5.09
CA ILE A 27 -2.30 -1.49 6.36
C ILE A 27 -3.47 -0.49 6.41
N GLY A 28 -3.41 0.59 5.63
CA GLY A 28 -4.48 1.60 5.54
C GLY A 28 -5.72 1.17 4.75
N GLU A 29 -5.64 0.08 3.97
CA GLU A 29 -6.73 -0.41 3.11
C GLU A 29 -7.04 -1.89 3.42
N LEU A 30 -6.98 -2.26 4.71
CA LEU A 30 -7.29 -3.62 5.15
C LEU A 30 -8.77 -3.94 4.91
N GLU A 31 -9.02 -5.00 4.17
CA GLU A 31 -10.36 -5.58 4.11
C GLU A 31 -10.79 -6.05 5.51
N PRO A 32 -12.10 -5.99 5.87
CA PRO A 32 -12.58 -6.41 7.19
C PRO A 32 -12.12 -7.80 7.61
N ILE A 33 -11.99 -8.72 6.67
CA ILE A 33 -11.52 -10.09 6.93
C ILE A 33 -10.03 -10.13 7.33
N GLU A 34 -9.20 -9.24 6.77
CA GLU A 34 -7.78 -9.14 7.10
C GLU A 34 -7.58 -8.53 8.49
N LEU A 35 -8.44 -7.58 8.88
CA LEU A 35 -8.47 -7.04 10.24
C LEU A 35 -8.78 -8.13 11.26
N VAL A 36 -9.84 -8.93 11.01
CA VAL A 36 -10.23 -10.05 11.90
C VAL A 36 -9.09 -11.06 12.01
N LEU A 37 -8.43 -11.41 10.90
CA LEU A 37 -7.27 -12.30 10.88
C LEU A 37 -6.15 -11.76 11.78
N THR A 38 -5.83 -10.47 11.65
CA THR A 38 -4.76 -9.83 12.43
C THR A 38 -5.07 -9.83 13.91
N LEU A 39 -6.31 -9.56 14.31
CA LEU A 39 -6.76 -9.59 15.69
C LEU A 39 -6.67 -11.02 16.27
N LEU A 40 -7.13 -12.04 15.53
CA LEU A 40 -7.05 -13.43 15.94
C LEU A 40 -5.60 -13.90 16.12
N ILE A 41 -4.70 -13.54 15.19
CA ILE A 41 -3.27 -13.87 15.31
C ILE A 41 -2.66 -13.21 16.55
N SER A 42 -3.01 -11.95 16.81
CA SER A 42 -2.52 -11.22 17.98
C SER A 42 -2.92 -11.89 19.30
N ASP A 43 -4.19 -12.29 19.41
CA ASP A 43 -4.71 -12.97 20.61
C ASP A 43 -4.06 -14.34 20.80
N LEU A 44 -3.96 -15.14 19.74
CA LEU A 44 -3.31 -16.45 19.77
C LEU A 44 -1.81 -16.39 20.14
N ALA A 45 -1.13 -15.32 19.76
CA ALA A 45 0.26 -15.11 20.14
C ALA A 45 0.43 -14.68 21.59
N ALA A 46 -0.51 -13.90 22.12
CA ALA A 46 -0.43 -13.36 23.49
C ALA A 46 -0.43 -14.46 24.57
N VAL A 47 -1.22 -15.51 24.38
CA VAL A 47 -1.37 -16.60 25.37
C VAL A 47 -0.04 -17.29 25.67
N PRO A 48 0.69 -17.88 24.71
CA PRO A 48 1.96 -18.55 25.00
C PRO A 48 3.12 -17.59 25.39
N MET A 49 2.96 -16.28 25.13
CA MET A 49 3.91 -15.27 25.60
C MET A 49 3.74 -14.99 27.11
N GLN A 50 2.51 -14.98 27.61
CA GLN A 50 2.17 -14.61 28.98
C GLN A 50 2.24 -15.81 29.91
N ASP A 51 1.76 -16.98 29.50
CA ASP A 51 1.73 -18.19 30.30
C ASP A 51 2.80 -19.20 29.86
N PHE A 52 3.80 -19.40 30.73
CA PHE A 52 4.90 -20.33 30.48
C PHE A 52 4.50 -21.78 30.64
N GLY A 53 3.40 -22.11 31.33
CA GLY A 53 2.84 -23.45 31.43
C GLY A 53 2.29 -23.96 30.11
N ILE A 54 1.94 -23.06 29.19
CA ILE A 54 1.43 -23.41 27.89
C ILE A 54 2.57 -23.61 26.87
N PRO A 55 2.63 -24.79 26.20
CA PRO A 55 3.61 -25.02 25.15
C PRO A 55 3.54 -23.99 24.03
N LEU A 56 4.69 -23.55 23.53
CA LEU A 56 4.77 -22.55 22.43
C LEU A 56 4.00 -23.02 21.18
N LEU A 57 3.97 -24.31 20.90
CA LEU A 57 3.27 -24.92 19.77
C LEU A 57 1.75 -24.67 19.79
N ASN A 58 1.17 -24.47 20.96
CA ASN A 58 -0.27 -24.17 21.09
C ASN A 58 -0.63 -22.78 20.49
N GLY A 59 0.34 -21.87 20.39
CA GLY A 59 0.18 -20.63 19.66
C GLY A 59 0.62 -20.73 18.20
N VAL A 60 1.76 -21.39 17.94
CA VAL A 60 2.33 -21.51 16.59
C VAL A 60 1.39 -22.24 15.63
N ILE A 61 0.84 -23.39 16.03
CA ILE A 61 -0.03 -24.20 15.14
C ILE A 61 -1.26 -23.43 14.68
N PRO A 62 -2.07 -22.80 15.54
CA PRO A 62 -3.22 -22.02 15.11
C PRO A 62 -2.83 -20.83 14.22
N ILE A 63 -1.75 -20.13 14.56
CA ILE A 63 -1.25 -19.00 13.74
C ILE A 63 -0.90 -19.47 12.32
N VAL A 64 -0.12 -20.55 12.18
CA VAL A 64 0.25 -21.11 10.88
C VAL A 64 -0.99 -21.58 10.11
N THR A 65 -1.96 -22.17 10.82
CA THR A 65 -3.22 -22.60 10.22
C THR A 65 -4.01 -21.42 9.66
N LEU A 66 -4.16 -20.33 10.42
CA LEU A 66 -4.86 -19.12 9.97
C LEU A 66 -4.15 -18.46 8.79
N LEU A 67 -2.82 -18.34 8.83
CA LEU A 67 -2.03 -17.81 7.73
C LEU A 67 -2.19 -18.66 6.46
N SER A 68 -2.10 -19.99 6.60
CA SER A 68 -2.28 -20.91 5.48
C SER A 68 -3.69 -20.82 4.89
N LEU A 69 -4.72 -20.75 5.73
CA LEU A 69 -6.11 -20.60 5.31
C LEU A 69 -6.29 -19.26 4.56
N SER A 70 -5.76 -18.17 5.08
CA SER A 70 -5.83 -16.86 4.43
C SER A 70 -5.14 -16.87 3.07
N MET A 71 -3.96 -17.51 2.94
CA MET A 71 -3.28 -17.68 1.65
C MET A 71 -4.11 -18.48 0.66
N LEU A 72 -4.75 -19.57 1.10
CA LEU A 72 -5.63 -20.38 0.26
C LEU A 72 -6.87 -19.59 -0.20
N LEU A 73 -7.50 -18.83 0.69
CA LEU A 73 -8.63 -17.96 0.37
C LEU A 73 -8.23 -16.86 -0.61
N SER A 74 -7.09 -16.21 -0.40
CA SER A 74 -6.53 -15.21 -1.31
C SER A 74 -6.25 -15.81 -2.70
N TRP A 75 -5.59 -16.94 -2.76
CA TRP A 75 -5.35 -17.65 -4.02
C TRP A 75 -6.66 -18.04 -4.74
N GLY A 76 -7.64 -18.56 -3.99
CA GLY A 76 -8.96 -18.90 -4.50
C GLY A 76 -9.74 -17.68 -5.02
N SER A 77 -9.64 -16.52 -4.33
CA SER A 77 -10.27 -15.27 -4.75
C SER A 77 -9.73 -14.72 -6.06
N VAL A 78 -8.43 -14.92 -6.33
CA VAL A 78 -7.82 -14.57 -7.63
C VAL A 78 -8.39 -15.46 -8.74
N ARG A 79 -8.62 -16.74 -8.47
CA ARG A 79 -9.02 -17.72 -9.46
C ARG A 79 -10.53 -17.81 -9.70
N SER A 80 -11.35 -17.40 -8.72
CA SER A 80 -12.81 -17.50 -8.77
C SER A 80 -13.50 -16.21 -8.40
N ILE A 81 -14.22 -15.61 -9.37
CA ILE A 81 -15.04 -14.40 -9.14
C ILE A 81 -16.15 -14.66 -8.12
N ARG A 82 -16.73 -15.88 -8.09
CA ARG A 82 -17.79 -16.23 -7.13
C ARG A 82 -17.23 -16.25 -5.70
N LEU A 83 -16.05 -16.85 -5.52
CA LEU A 83 -15.38 -16.90 -4.21
C LEU A 83 -14.98 -15.51 -3.75
N ARG A 84 -14.45 -14.68 -4.66
CA ARG A 84 -14.11 -13.28 -4.36
C ARG A 84 -15.32 -12.49 -3.88
N ARG A 85 -16.47 -12.59 -4.57
CA ARG A 85 -17.70 -11.91 -4.16
C ARG A 85 -18.22 -12.37 -2.79
N LEU A 86 -18.03 -13.66 -2.48
CA LEU A 86 -18.44 -14.22 -1.19
C LEU A 86 -17.56 -13.71 -0.04
N ILE A 87 -16.24 -13.57 -0.27
CA ILE A 87 -15.27 -13.22 0.77
C ILE A 87 -15.12 -11.70 0.90
N CYS A 88 -14.86 -11.01 -0.22
CA CYS A 88 -14.57 -9.58 -0.23
C CYS A 88 -15.81 -8.72 -0.51
N GLY A 89 -16.93 -9.33 -0.91
CA GLY A 89 -18.10 -8.58 -1.38
C GLY A 89 -17.94 -8.08 -2.82
N SER A 90 -18.72 -7.07 -3.16
CA SER A 90 -18.65 -6.36 -4.45
C SER A 90 -18.93 -4.88 -4.25
N PRO A 91 -18.25 -4.00 -4.99
CA PRO A 91 -18.56 -2.57 -4.97
C PRO A 91 -20.02 -2.31 -5.32
N THR A 92 -20.61 -1.31 -4.68
CA THR A 92 -22.02 -0.95 -4.87
C THR A 92 -22.17 0.52 -5.24
N ALA A 93 -22.81 0.81 -6.37
CA ALA A 93 -23.07 2.18 -6.76
C ALA A 93 -24.18 2.79 -5.87
N LEU A 94 -23.83 3.85 -5.12
CA LEU A 94 -24.77 4.65 -4.32
C LEU A 94 -25.32 5.83 -5.11
N ILE A 95 -24.54 6.36 -6.06
CA ILE A 95 -25.00 7.34 -7.05
C ILE A 95 -24.70 6.77 -8.44
N LEU A 96 -25.70 6.78 -9.32
CA LEU A 96 -25.60 6.31 -10.70
C LEU A 96 -26.21 7.37 -11.64
N ASP A 97 -25.39 7.93 -12.54
CA ASP A 97 -25.76 9.04 -13.43
C ASP A 97 -26.48 10.20 -12.69
N GLY A 98 -25.90 10.65 -11.57
CA GLY A 98 -26.40 11.73 -10.73
C GLY A 98 -27.64 11.38 -9.88
N LYS A 99 -28.09 10.14 -9.92
CA LYS A 99 -29.27 9.68 -9.14
C LYS A 99 -28.84 8.83 -7.98
N VAL A 100 -29.26 9.22 -6.78
CA VAL A 100 -29.05 8.45 -5.54
C VAL A 100 -29.84 7.15 -5.60
N GLN A 101 -29.16 6.03 -5.38
CA GLN A 101 -29.72 4.68 -5.39
C GLN A 101 -30.17 4.30 -3.97
N GLN A 102 -31.39 4.72 -3.59
CA GLN A 102 -31.91 4.54 -2.22
C GLN A 102 -31.95 3.07 -1.78
N ASP A 103 -32.27 2.14 -2.69
CA ASP A 103 -32.32 0.71 -2.37
C ASP A 103 -30.91 0.14 -2.14
N ALA A 104 -29.91 0.59 -2.90
CA ALA A 104 -28.51 0.25 -2.68
C ALA A 104 -28.02 0.77 -1.31
N MET A 105 -28.37 2.00 -0.95
CA MET A 105 -28.06 2.58 0.35
C MET A 105 -28.68 1.76 1.50
N ARG A 106 -29.97 1.43 1.39
CA ARG A 106 -30.67 0.59 2.39
C ARG A 106 -30.03 -0.79 2.53
N HIS A 107 -29.68 -1.42 1.40
CA HIS A 107 -29.05 -2.74 1.40
C HIS A 107 -27.70 -2.73 2.12
N ASN A 108 -26.90 -1.68 1.90
CA ASN A 108 -25.61 -1.51 2.54
C ASN A 108 -25.70 -0.84 3.92
N ARG A 109 -26.91 -0.50 4.41
CA ARG A 109 -27.14 0.22 5.67
C ARG A 109 -26.38 1.55 5.74
N PHE A 110 -26.27 2.22 4.59
CA PHE A 110 -25.58 3.47 4.42
C PHE A 110 -26.57 4.62 4.41
N THR A 111 -26.39 5.58 5.28
CA THR A 111 -27.32 6.71 5.44
C THR A 111 -26.98 7.85 4.48
N LEU A 112 -27.93 8.78 4.28
CA LEU A 112 -27.69 9.98 3.47
C LEU A 112 -26.65 10.88 4.13
N ASP A 113 -26.64 10.95 5.46
CA ASP A 113 -25.67 11.77 6.20
C ASP A 113 -24.26 11.24 6.02
N GLU A 114 -24.06 9.91 6.08
CA GLU A 114 -22.78 9.28 5.79
C GLU A 114 -22.34 9.52 4.34
N LEU A 115 -23.26 9.45 3.36
CA LEU A 115 -22.94 9.76 1.97
C LEU A 115 -22.41 11.20 1.82
N ILE A 116 -23.09 12.16 2.44
CA ILE A 116 -22.69 13.58 2.38
C ILE A 116 -21.37 13.81 3.12
N GLU A 117 -21.13 13.13 4.22
CA GLU A 117 -19.90 13.19 5.00
C GLU A 117 -18.72 12.66 4.17
N GLU A 118 -18.87 11.49 3.55
CA GLU A 118 -17.85 10.88 2.70
C GLU A 118 -17.56 11.73 1.45
N LEU A 119 -18.57 12.32 0.82
CA LEU A 119 -18.37 13.26 -0.28
C LEU A 119 -17.54 14.48 0.16
N ARG A 120 -17.85 15.05 1.33
CA ARG A 120 -17.09 16.20 1.88
C ARG A 120 -15.65 15.81 2.23
N SER A 121 -15.41 14.59 2.71
CA SER A 121 -14.06 14.12 3.01
C SER A 121 -13.16 14.11 1.76
N GLN A 122 -13.78 13.92 0.59
CA GLN A 122 -13.11 13.96 -0.71
C GLN A 122 -13.14 15.34 -1.40
N GLY A 123 -13.58 16.38 -0.66
CA GLY A 123 -13.63 17.75 -1.17
C GLY A 123 -14.84 18.06 -2.06
N VAL A 124 -15.84 17.18 -2.11
CA VAL A 124 -17.07 17.37 -2.87
C VAL A 124 -18.17 17.87 -1.93
N SER A 125 -18.57 19.13 -2.08
CA SER A 125 -19.59 19.76 -1.23
C SER A 125 -20.99 19.74 -1.83
N ASP A 126 -21.10 19.57 -3.16
CA ASP A 126 -22.37 19.58 -3.88
C ASP A 126 -22.66 18.21 -4.50
N LEU A 127 -23.74 17.57 -4.00
CA LEU A 127 -24.19 16.27 -4.50
C LEU A 127 -24.57 16.29 -5.98
N THR A 128 -25.01 17.45 -6.50
CA THR A 128 -25.45 17.58 -7.90
C THR A 128 -24.29 17.51 -8.90
N THR A 129 -23.06 17.73 -8.45
CA THR A 129 -21.85 17.63 -9.28
C THR A 129 -21.38 16.18 -9.45
N VAL A 130 -21.92 15.26 -8.66
CA VAL A 130 -21.51 13.84 -8.64
C VAL A 130 -22.25 13.06 -9.71
N LYS A 131 -21.52 12.47 -10.64
CA LYS A 131 -22.07 11.55 -11.63
C LYS A 131 -22.18 10.13 -11.12
N TYR A 132 -21.11 9.61 -10.50
CA TYR A 132 -21.06 8.28 -9.90
C TYR A 132 -20.44 8.36 -8.50
N ALA A 133 -21.01 7.63 -7.56
CA ALA A 133 -20.38 7.33 -6.28
C ALA A 133 -20.51 5.85 -5.99
N VAL A 134 -19.39 5.18 -5.78
CA VAL A 134 -19.30 3.72 -5.58
C VAL A 134 -18.73 3.46 -4.22
N LEU A 135 -19.49 2.73 -3.39
CA LEU A 135 -19.01 2.20 -2.12
C LEU A 135 -18.16 0.97 -2.41
N GLU A 136 -16.88 1.05 -2.09
CA GLU A 136 -15.91 -0.02 -2.29
C GLU A 136 -16.01 -1.10 -1.21
N THR A 137 -15.32 -2.21 -1.40
CA THR A 137 -15.38 -3.37 -0.49
C THR A 137 -14.67 -3.13 0.84
N ASP A 138 -13.77 -2.16 0.91
CA ASP A 138 -13.09 -1.70 2.13
C ASP A 138 -13.89 -0.65 2.91
N GLY A 139 -15.01 -0.18 2.34
CA GLY A 139 -15.87 0.86 2.90
C GLY A 139 -15.56 2.26 2.42
N ALA A 140 -14.52 2.47 1.61
CA ALA A 140 -14.21 3.76 1.00
C ALA A 140 -15.25 4.13 -0.07
N LEU A 141 -15.48 5.43 -0.30
CA LEU A 141 -16.34 5.93 -1.35
C LEU A 141 -15.50 6.44 -2.53
N SER A 142 -15.62 5.81 -3.69
CA SER A 142 -15.02 6.29 -4.95
C SER A 142 -15.98 7.24 -5.65
N VAL A 143 -15.55 8.48 -5.94
CA VAL A 143 -16.40 9.53 -6.49
C VAL A 143 -15.92 9.96 -7.87
N LEU A 144 -16.83 10.04 -8.83
CA LEU A 144 -16.60 10.56 -10.16
C LEU A 144 -17.57 11.72 -10.44
N LEU A 145 -17.04 12.91 -10.64
CA LEU A 145 -17.82 14.12 -10.97
C LEU A 145 -18.23 14.12 -12.44
N TYR A 146 -19.21 14.96 -12.79
CA TYR A 146 -19.51 15.26 -14.17
C TYR A 146 -18.29 15.89 -14.88
N PRO A 147 -18.12 15.71 -16.20
CA PRO A 147 -16.93 16.18 -16.92
C PRO A 147 -16.68 17.69 -16.82
N ASP A 148 -17.74 18.49 -16.72
CA ASP A 148 -17.72 19.95 -16.56
C ASP A 148 -17.32 20.40 -15.14
N GLU A 149 -17.42 19.52 -14.17
CA GLU A 149 -17.01 19.73 -12.78
C GLU A 149 -15.61 19.15 -12.47
N GLN A 150 -14.98 18.48 -13.44
CA GLN A 150 -13.65 17.93 -13.30
C GLN A 150 -12.58 18.97 -13.62
N SER A 151 -11.40 18.81 -13.01
CA SER A 151 -10.22 19.62 -13.34
C SER A 151 -9.88 19.50 -14.82
N ILE A 152 -9.72 20.63 -15.50
CA ILE A 152 -9.36 20.68 -16.92
C ILE A 152 -7.95 20.15 -17.11
N THR A 153 -7.79 19.18 -18.00
CA THR A 153 -6.48 18.68 -18.39
C THR A 153 -5.84 19.51 -19.49
N PRO A 154 -4.49 19.58 -19.59
CA PRO A 154 -3.81 20.24 -20.70
C PRO A 154 -4.24 19.71 -22.07
N LYS A 155 -4.58 18.42 -22.16
CA LYS A 155 -5.09 17.80 -23.39
C LYS A 155 -6.43 18.39 -23.82
N GLN A 156 -7.33 18.64 -22.87
CA GLN A 156 -8.63 19.30 -23.15
C GLN A 156 -8.46 20.75 -23.59
N LEU A 157 -7.41 21.43 -23.12
CA LEU A 157 -7.03 22.78 -23.54
C LEU A 157 -6.30 22.80 -24.89
N GLY A 158 -6.08 21.66 -25.54
CA GLY A 158 -5.30 21.58 -26.77
C GLY A 158 -3.81 21.93 -26.61
N LYS A 159 -3.30 21.96 -25.38
CA LYS A 159 -1.89 22.25 -25.09
C LYS A 159 -1.09 20.95 -25.05
N PRO A 160 -0.10 20.76 -25.94
CA PRO A 160 0.79 19.61 -25.83
C PRO A 160 1.63 19.74 -24.57
N VAL A 161 1.62 18.71 -23.75
CA VAL A 161 2.52 18.56 -22.59
C VAL A 161 3.60 17.56 -23.00
N LYS A 162 4.86 17.93 -22.80
CA LYS A 162 5.95 16.95 -22.92
C LYS A 162 5.77 15.90 -21.84
N ASP A 163 5.92 14.65 -22.25
CA ASP A 163 5.98 13.55 -21.27
C ASP A 163 7.38 13.52 -20.65
N ASP A 164 7.55 14.30 -19.59
CA ASP A 164 8.76 14.34 -18.77
C ASP A 164 8.55 13.53 -17.47
N THR A 165 7.52 12.66 -17.44
CA THR A 165 7.17 11.85 -16.27
C THR A 165 7.99 10.58 -16.26
N PHE A 166 9.10 10.58 -15.54
CA PHE A 166 9.93 9.40 -15.34
C PHE A 166 10.09 9.12 -13.84
N LEU A 167 10.11 7.84 -13.49
CA LEU A 167 10.51 7.45 -12.14
C LEU A 167 12.04 7.62 -12.03
N PRO A 168 12.54 8.43 -11.10
CA PRO A 168 13.98 8.60 -10.95
C PRO A 168 14.64 7.28 -10.52
N HIS A 169 15.72 6.91 -11.20
CA HIS A 169 16.54 5.79 -10.80
C HIS A 169 17.46 6.21 -9.66
N ILE A 170 17.33 5.57 -8.51
CA ILE A 170 18.23 5.79 -7.36
C ILE A 170 19.44 4.87 -7.53
N PHE A 171 20.65 5.42 -7.56
CA PHE A 171 21.89 4.65 -7.70
C PHE A 171 22.67 4.56 -6.40
N ILE A 172 22.57 5.58 -5.54
CA ILE A 172 23.17 5.56 -4.20
C ILE A 172 22.07 5.86 -3.19
N ASN A 173 21.97 5.00 -2.18
CA ASN A 173 21.07 5.17 -1.04
C ASN A 173 21.88 4.97 0.25
N ASP A 174 21.98 6.02 1.05
CA ASP A 174 22.75 6.05 2.31
C ASP A 174 24.18 5.50 2.17
N GLY A 175 24.89 5.95 1.14
CA GLY A 175 26.28 5.55 0.88
C GLY A 175 26.44 4.17 0.22
N ARG A 176 25.37 3.46 -0.04
CA ARG A 176 25.38 2.14 -0.67
C ARG A 176 24.98 2.24 -2.14
N VAL A 177 25.79 1.63 -2.99
CA VAL A 177 25.50 1.54 -4.42
C VAL A 177 24.43 0.47 -4.65
N LEU A 178 23.45 0.79 -5.50
CA LEU A 178 22.38 -0.12 -5.93
C LEU A 178 22.72 -0.62 -7.36
N ASP A 179 23.52 -1.67 -7.43
CA ASP A 179 24.02 -2.22 -8.71
C ASP A 179 22.89 -2.71 -9.63
N GLU A 180 21.80 -3.22 -9.05
CA GLU A 180 20.62 -3.62 -9.82
C GLU A 180 20.02 -2.45 -10.58
N ASN A 181 19.94 -1.28 -9.95
CA ASN A 181 19.37 -0.08 -10.57
C ASN A 181 20.30 0.50 -11.65
N LEU A 182 21.62 0.40 -11.47
CA LEU A 182 22.58 0.74 -12.52
C LEU A 182 22.38 -0.13 -13.76
N SER A 183 22.27 -1.42 -13.54
CA SER A 183 22.05 -2.40 -14.63
C SER A 183 20.73 -2.15 -15.35
N LEU A 184 19.63 -1.86 -14.62
CA LEU A 184 18.34 -1.53 -15.19
C LEU A 184 18.35 -0.26 -16.04
N ALA A 185 19.17 0.72 -15.66
CA ALA A 185 19.36 1.97 -16.41
C ALA A 185 20.37 1.82 -17.58
N GLY A 186 20.97 0.63 -17.76
CA GLY A 186 22.03 0.42 -18.78
C GLY A 186 23.31 1.17 -18.47
N LEU A 187 23.59 1.49 -17.21
CA LEU A 187 24.75 2.23 -16.73
C LEU A 187 25.68 1.31 -15.95
N ASP A 188 26.96 1.69 -15.89
CA ASP A 188 27.98 0.91 -15.21
C ASP A 188 28.57 1.65 -13.98
N SER A 189 29.40 0.94 -13.23
CA SER A 189 30.10 1.49 -12.07
C SER A 189 31.11 2.60 -12.46
N ALA A 190 31.64 2.59 -13.67
CA ALA A 190 32.55 3.62 -14.16
C ALA A 190 31.78 4.93 -14.39
N TRP A 191 30.57 4.86 -14.96
CA TRP A 191 29.71 6.00 -15.08
C TRP A 191 29.34 6.57 -13.70
N LEU A 192 28.99 5.69 -12.73
CA LEU A 192 28.65 6.13 -11.37
C LEU A 192 29.83 6.86 -10.71
N GLN A 193 31.03 6.30 -10.76
CA GLN A 193 32.20 6.95 -10.18
C GLN A 193 32.47 8.32 -10.82
N LYS A 194 32.30 8.43 -12.14
CA LYS A 194 32.44 9.71 -12.83
C LYS A 194 31.43 10.74 -12.31
N GLN A 195 30.16 10.32 -12.04
CA GLN A 195 29.15 11.22 -11.49
C GLN A 195 29.47 11.62 -10.05
N VAL A 196 29.88 10.67 -9.20
CA VAL A 196 30.31 10.94 -7.81
C VAL A 196 31.41 12.01 -7.78
N HIS A 197 32.42 11.88 -8.60
CA HIS A 197 33.49 12.86 -8.69
C HIS A 197 33.06 14.21 -9.27
N ALA A 198 32.16 14.19 -10.27
CA ALA A 198 31.60 15.42 -10.86
C ALA A 198 30.77 16.23 -9.85
N GLN A 199 30.17 15.56 -8.85
CA GLN A 199 29.44 16.20 -7.76
C GLN A 199 30.35 16.61 -6.58
N GLY A 200 31.67 16.42 -6.69
CA GLY A 200 32.64 16.86 -5.70
C GLY A 200 32.90 15.87 -4.56
N TYR A 201 32.40 14.65 -4.63
CA TYR A 201 32.61 13.60 -3.62
C TYR A 201 33.73 12.64 -4.07
N ARG A 202 34.42 12.05 -3.07
CA ARG A 202 35.52 11.10 -3.33
C ARG A 202 35.01 9.66 -3.48
N ALA A 203 33.95 9.31 -2.75
CA ALA A 203 33.40 7.95 -2.73
C ALA A 203 31.89 7.95 -2.59
N PRO A 204 31.18 6.91 -3.07
CA PRO A 204 29.75 6.74 -2.87
C PRO A 204 29.31 6.77 -1.40
N SER A 205 30.18 6.38 -0.47
CA SER A 205 29.92 6.38 0.97
C SER A 205 29.64 7.76 1.56
N GLU A 206 30.07 8.83 0.89
CA GLU A 206 29.88 10.23 1.30
C GLU A 206 28.52 10.78 0.84
N ILE A 207 27.81 10.07 -0.04
CA ILE A 207 26.56 10.49 -0.64
C ILE A 207 25.38 9.81 0.06
N PHE A 208 24.41 10.61 0.50
CA PHE A 208 23.14 10.12 1.05
C PHE A 208 22.21 9.63 -0.04
N LEU A 209 22.02 10.43 -1.11
CA LEU A 209 21.18 10.11 -2.25
C LEU A 209 21.85 10.52 -3.56
N LEU A 210 21.92 9.62 -4.52
CA LEU A 210 22.20 9.95 -5.91
C LEU A 210 21.14 9.31 -6.80
N SER A 211 20.42 10.13 -7.54
CA SER A 211 19.39 9.68 -8.48
C SER A 211 19.48 10.41 -9.80
N LEU A 212 18.98 9.75 -10.85
CA LEU A 212 18.87 10.27 -12.20
C LEU A 212 17.39 10.27 -12.59
N ASP A 213 16.88 11.42 -13.02
CA ASP A 213 15.53 11.48 -13.59
C ASP A 213 15.55 11.12 -15.10
N GLY A 214 14.35 10.99 -15.68
CA GLY A 214 14.25 10.63 -17.09
C GLY A 214 14.64 11.74 -18.06
N ALA A 215 14.82 12.98 -17.59
CA ALA A 215 15.36 14.08 -18.37
C ALA A 215 16.90 14.09 -18.37
N GLY A 216 17.54 13.14 -17.68
CA GLY A 216 18.99 13.07 -17.52
C GLY A 216 19.55 13.98 -16.43
N LYS A 217 18.69 14.57 -15.58
CA LYS A 217 19.12 15.42 -14.47
C LYS A 217 19.48 14.57 -13.26
N ILE A 218 20.66 14.84 -12.70
CA ILE A 218 21.15 14.18 -11.51
C ILE A 218 20.79 15.01 -10.28
N LEU A 219 20.18 14.34 -9.29
CA LEU A 219 20.04 14.84 -7.94
C LEU A 219 21.05 14.12 -7.06
N CYS A 220 21.95 14.90 -6.45
CA CYS A 220 22.94 14.40 -5.52
C CYS A 220 22.82 15.15 -4.18
N ILE A 221 22.70 14.39 -3.09
CA ILE A 221 22.65 14.88 -1.72
C ILE A 221 23.76 14.20 -0.95
N GLY A 222 24.69 14.98 -0.40
CA GLY A 222 25.75 14.47 0.46
C GLY A 222 25.21 14.02 1.81
N LYS A 223 25.97 13.18 2.51
CA LYS A 223 25.70 12.90 3.92
C LYS A 223 26.06 14.12 4.76
N ASP A 224 25.24 14.40 5.75
CA ASP A 224 25.59 15.34 6.80
C ASP A 224 26.81 14.79 7.54
N ASN A 225 27.90 15.55 7.57
CA ASN A 225 29.02 15.25 8.43
C ASN A 225 28.55 15.51 9.87
N ASN A 226 27.97 14.49 10.52
CA ASN A 226 27.82 14.54 11.98
C ASN A 226 29.24 14.54 12.57
N GLN A 227 29.68 15.72 12.97
CA GLN A 227 30.78 15.92 13.89
C GLN A 227 30.45 15.35 15.27
#